data_a50ba5846376b8c2a9937b4c9fe0fb66
#
_entry.id   a50ba5846376b8c2a9937b4c9fe0fb66
#
_cell.length_a   1.000
_cell.length_b   1.000
_cell.length_c   1.000
_cell.angle_alpha   90.00
_cell.angle_beta   90.00
_cell.angle_gamma   90.00
#
_symmetry.space_group_name_H-M   'P 1'
#
loop_
_entity.id
_entity.type
_entity.pdbx_description
1 polymer ?
#
loop_
_entity_poly.entity_id
_entity_poly.type
_entity_poly.pdbx_seq_one_letter_code
_entity_poly.pdbx_strand_id
1 'polypeptide(L)'
;MDGISSWFEYLSTRGDLVIETLAQTLTYVVLVTISASIVAIVLGVATRHNPFAKELTLSIASVFLTIPSLALFTIFIPIVGLGFAPSFIALFLYALLPIMRNTVAGLDSVDSSILESAKGMGLTSGQILRKVQLPLAWPIMLAGIRVSALLTVGISAIATLVAGGGLGDFIKSGLARLPLPNSLEAIWTGVILSLALALVVDFILRTVGRFTNP
;
A
#
# COMPACT_ATOMS: atom_id res chain seq x y z
N MET A 1 -31.78 -18.04 8.01
CA MET A 1 -30.90 -18.69 7.01
C MET A 1 -30.91 -17.96 5.68
N ASP A 2 -31.72 -16.92 5.54
CA ASP A 2 -31.98 -16.24 4.26
C ASP A 2 -30.86 -15.27 3.81
N GLY A 3 -30.05 -14.75 4.73
CA GLY A 3 -29.04 -13.76 4.42
C GLY A 3 -27.80 -14.29 3.65
N ILE A 4 -27.42 -15.55 3.82
CA ILE A 4 -26.26 -16.12 3.11
C ILE A 4 -26.65 -16.53 1.69
N SER A 5 -27.84 -17.11 1.51
CA SER A 5 -28.34 -17.47 0.20
C SER A 5 -28.62 -16.24 -0.68
N SER A 6 -29.20 -15.18 -0.12
CA SER A 6 -29.42 -13.91 -0.83
C SER A 6 -28.10 -13.26 -1.24
N TRP A 7 -27.06 -13.35 -0.41
CA TRP A 7 -25.75 -12.84 -0.74
C TRP A 7 -25.08 -13.61 -1.90
N PHE A 8 -25.18 -14.95 -1.93
CA PHE A 8 -24.67 -15.74 -3.05
C PHE A 8 -25.44 -15.46 -4.36
N GLU A 9 -26.75 -15.28 -4.29
CA GLU A 9 -27.56 -14.89 -5.42
C GLU A 9 -27.16 -13.49 -5.93
N TYR A 10 -26.96 -12.54 -5.01
CA TYR A 10 -26.46 -11.21 -5.34
C TYR A 10 -25.12 -11.25 -6.07
N LEU A 11 -24.17 -12.08 -5.60
CA LEU A 11 -22.86 -12.25 -6.25
C LEU A 11 -22.97 -12.87 -7.63
N SER A 12 -23.81 -13.91 -7.79
CA SER A 12 -23.95 -14.62 -9.07
C SER A 12 -24.52 -13.73 -10.18
N THR A 13 -25.37 -12.77 -9.82
CA THR A 13 -25.97 -11.81 -10.77
C THR A 13 -25.06 -10.63 -11.11
N ARG A 14 -23.94 -10.46 -10.40
CA ARG A 14 -23.03 -9.29 -10.55
C ARG A 14 -21.57 -9.66 -10.72
N GLY A 15 -21.31 -10.86 -11.25
CA GLY A 15 -19.96 -11.38 -11.43
C GLY A 15 -19.04 -10.43 -12.20
N ASP A 16 -19.54 -9.83 -13.29
CA ASP A 16 -18.76 -8.90 -14.12
C ASP A 16 -18.33 -7.65 -13.31
N LEU A 17 -19.25 -7.09 -12.54
CA LEU A 17 -18.96 -5.92 -11.70
C LEU A 17 -17.96 -6.27 -10.58
N VAL A 18 -18.05 -7.47 -10.02
CA VAL A 18 -17.08 -7.97 -9.01
C VAL A 18 -15.69 -8.06 -9.62
N ILE A 19 -15.55 -8.63 -10.81
CA ILE A 19 -14.27 -8.76 -11.50
C ILE A 19 -13.69 -7.39 -11.84
N GLU A 20 -14.52 -6.49 -12.36
CA GLU A 20 -14.09 -5.13 -12.71
C GLU A 20 -13.57 -4.36 -11.49
N THR A 21 -14.36 -4.29 -10.41
CA THR A 21 -14.00 -3.55 -9.20
C THR A 21 -12.80 -4.17 -8.46
N LEU A 22 -12.68 -5.50 -8.50
CA LEU A 22 -11.52 -6.22 -7.98
C LEU A 22 -10.26 -5.86 -8.79
N ALA A 23 -10.34 -5.86 -10.12
CA ALA A 23 -9.23 -5.50 -11.00
C ALA A 23 -8.80 -4.04 -10.80
N GLN A 24 -9.75 -3.11 -10.63
CA GLN A 24 -9.47 -1.72 -10.32
C GLN A 24 -8.72 -1.58 -8.98
N THR A 25 -9.20 -2.24 -7.91
CA THR A 25 -8.54 -2.21 -6.60
C THR A 25 -7.15 -2.84 -6.67
N LEU A 26 -7.00 -3.97 -7.34
CA LEU A 26 -5.71 -4.63 -7.54
C LEU A 26 -4.74 -3.72 -8.30
N THR A 27 -5.22 -3.00 -9.31
CA THR A 27 -4.42 -2.03 -10.06
C THR A 27 -3.84 -0.94 -9.14
N TYR A 28 -4.66 -0.36 -8.25
CA TYR A 28 -4.16 0.56 -7.23
C TYR A 28 -3.09 -0.08 -6.36
N VAL A 29 -3.37 -1.27 -5.82
CA VAL A 29 -2.45 -1.95 -4.90
C VAL A 29 -1.10 -2.20 -5.57
N VAL A 30 -1.10 -2.70 -6.79
CA VAL A 30 0.14 -3.00 -7.52
C VAL A 30 0.90 -1.74 -7.88
N LEU A 31 0.24 -0.78 -8.54
CA LEU A 31 0.91 0.45 -9.01
C LEU A 31 1.41 1.31 -7.85
N VAL A 32 0.59 1.48 -6.81
CA VAL A 32 0.98 2.26 -5.62
C VAL A 32 2.12 1.58 -4.89
N THR A 33 2.01 0.27 -4.62
CA THR A 33 3.04 -0.46 -3.87
C THR A 33 4.37 -0.43 -4.60
N ILE A 34 4.39 -0.64 -5.92
CA ILE A 34 5.62 -0.62 -6.70
C ILE A 34 6.22 0.79 -6.74
N SER A 35 5.44 1.80 -7.12
CA SER A 35 5.93 3.17 -7.26
C SER A 35 6.38 3.76 -5.93
N ALA A 36 5.60 3.58 -4.86
CA ALA A 36 5.96 4.05 -3.53
C ALA A 36 7.18 3.31 -2.98
N SER A 37 7.34 2.00 -3.25
CA SER A 37 8.53 1.25 -2.86
C SER A 37 9.78 1.80 -3.53
N ILE A 38 9.73 2.04 -4.83
CA ILE A 38 10.87 2.63 -5.56
C ILE A 38 11.27 3.97 -4.94
N VAL A 39 10.32 4.88 -4.81
CA VAL A 39 10.59 6.24 -4.30
C VAL A 39 11.04 6.21 -2.84
N ALA A 40 10.34 5.49 -1.98
CA ALA A 40 10.66 5.43 -0.55
C ALA A 40 12.03 4.76 -0.28
N ILE A 41 12.37 3.69 -1.01
CA ILE A 41 13.67 3.04 -0.89
C ILE A 41 14.79 3.97 -1.38
N VAL A 42 14.61 4.60 -2.54
CA VAL A 42 15.59 5.57 -3.07
C VAL A 42 15.80 6.71 -2.09
N LEU A 43 14.74 7.30 -1.55
CA LEU A 43 14.83 8.38 -0.55
C LEU A 43 15.49 7.89 0.74
N GLY A 44 15.12 6.74 1.27
CA GLY A 44 15.72 6.16 2.47
C GLY A 44 17.22 5.88 2.31
N VAL A 45 17.62 5.34 1.16
CA VAL A 45 19.03 5.12 0.83
C VAL A 45 19.79 6.44 0.64
N ALA A 46 19.21 7.41 -0.06
CA ALA A 46 19.85 8.70 -0.33
C ALA A 46 20.10 9.50 0.95
N THR A 47 19.18 9.42 1.91
CA THR A 47 19.24 10.19 3.16
C THR A 47 19.98 9.49 4.30
N ARG A 48 20.41 8.22 4.12
CA ARG A 48 20.98 7.37 5.19
C ARG A 48 22.20 7.96 5.92
N HIS A 49 23.01 8.77 5.24
CA HIS A 49 24.23 9.36 5.80
C HIS A 49 24.04 10.77 6.38
N ASN A 50 22.86 11.35 6.20
CA ASN A 50 22.55 12.70 6.70
C ASN A 50 21.34 12.63 7.66
N PRO A 51 21.58 12.69 9.00
CA PRO A 51 20.50 12.61 9.99
C PRO A 51 19.41 13.65 9.78
N PHE A 52 19.76 14.89 9.44
CA PHE A 52 18.79 15.94 9.20
C PHE A 52 17.91 15.66 7.96
N ALA A 53 18.53 15.25 6.85
CA ALA A 53 17.78 14.90 5.63
C ALA A 53 16.88 13.68 5.86
N LYS A 54 17.35 12.69 6.62
CA LYS A 54 16.58 11.51 7.01
C LYS A 54 15.33 11.91 7.80
N GLU A 55 15.50 12.70 8.86
CA GLU A 55 14.42 13.14 9.72
C GLU A 55 13.42 14.04 8.96
N LEU A 56 13.92 14.98 8.16
CA LEU A 56 13.08 15.86 7.34
C LEU A 56 12.21 15.04 6.35
N THR A 57 12.80 14.08 5.66
CA THR A 57 12.07 13.27 4.69
C THR A 57 11.01 12.38 5.35
N LEU A 58 11.32 11.79 6.51
CA LEU A 58 10.35 11.04 7.30
C LEU A 58 9.23 11.94 7.84
N SER A 59 9.57 13.15 8.29
CA SER A 59 8.60 14.13 8.79
C SER A 59 7.64 14.57 7.68
N ILE A 60 8.14 14.89 6.49
CA ILE A 60 7.30 15.24 5.34
C ILE A 60 6.35 14.08 5.00
N ALA A 61 6.86 12.85 4.93
CA ALA A 61 6.00 11.69 4.64
C ALA A 61 4.97 11.45 5.76
N SER A 62 5.30 11.75 7.02
CA SER A 62 4.38 11.59 8.15
C SER A 62 3.22 12.57 8.11
N VAL A 63 3.43 13.79 7.61
CA VAL A 63 2.36 14.79 7.45
C VAL A 63 1.21 14.24 6.61
N PHE A 64 1.51 13.54 5.52
CA PHE A 64 0.46 12.96 4.67
C PHE A 64 -0.41 11.94 5.42
N LEU A 65 0.16 11.14 6.33
CA LEU A 65 -0.62 10.20 7.14
C LEU A 65 -1.50 10.87 8.21
N THR A 66 -1.23 12.12 8.57
CA THR A 66 -2.08 12.86 9.51
C THR A 66 -3.30 13.49 8.84
N ILE A 67 -3.25 13.70 7.53
CA ILE A 67 -4.38 14.26 6.78
C ILE A 67 -5.48 13.20 6.68
N PRO A 68 -6.75 13.48 6.97
CA PRO A 68 -7.85 12.55 6.73
C PRO A 68 -7.89 12.11 5.26
N SER A 69 -8.06 10.80 5.03
CA SER A 69 -7.97 10.23 3.67
C SER A 69 -8.90 10.91 2.66
N LEU A 70 -10.16 11.15 3.03
CA LEU A 70 -11.09 11.84 2.14
C LEU A 70 -10.61 13.26 1.80
N ALA A 71 -10.03 13.98 2.75
CA ALA A 71 -9.49 15.31 2.50
C ALA A 71 -8.29 15.25 1.52
N LEU A 72 -7.40 14.26 1.69
CA LEU A 72 -6.26 14.10 0.80
C LEU A 72 -6.70 13.74 -0.63
N PHE A 73 -7.70 12.87 -0.79
CA PHE A 73 -8.26 12.57 -2.11
C PHE A 73 -8.85 13.82 -2.78
N THR A 74 -9.64 14.60 -2.03
CA THR A 74 -10.37 15.75 -2.59
C THR A 74 -9.45 16.93 -2.92
N ILE A 75 -8.32 17.09 -2.23
CA ILE A 75 -7.36 18.18 -2.47
C ILE A 75 -6.75 18.12 -3.87
N PHE A 76 -6.65 16.93 -4.45
CA PHE A 76 -6.09 16.74 -5.80
C PHE A 76 -7.12 16.89 -6.92
N ILE A 77 -8.44 16.89 -6.62
CA ILE A 77 -9.48 17.02 -7.65
C ILE A 77 -9.32 18.29 -8.50
N PRO A 78 -9.09 19.49 -7.93
CA PRO A 78 -8.91 20.70 -8.74
C PRO A 78 -7.70 20.68 -9.67
N ILE A 79 -6.71 19.82 -9.38
CA ILE A 79 -5.44 19.77 -10.10
C ILE A 79 -5.47 18.72 -11.21
N VAL A 80 -5.98 17.52 -10.92
CA VAL A 80 -5.92 16.36 -11.82
C VAL A 80 -7.29 15.79 -12.20
N GLY A 81 -8.39 16.42 -11.77
CA GLY A 81 -9.76 15.96 -12.02
C GLY A 81 -10.21 14.84 -11.09
N LEU A 82 -11.38 14.27 -11.38
CA LEU A 82 -11.94 13.11 -10.68
C LEU A 82 -11.39 11.80 -11.26
N GLY A 83 -11.42 10.72 -10.48
CA GLY A 83 -11.15 9.37 -10.96
C GLY A 83 -9.84 8.79 -10.47
N PHE A 84 -9.13 8.09 -11.37
CA PHE A 84 -7.91 7.34 -11.03
C PHE A 84 -6.78 8.23 -10.49
N ALA A 85 -6.53 9.38 -11.11
CA ALA A 85 -5.36 10.20 -10.80
C ALA A 85 -5.32 10.73 -9.36
N PRO A 86 -6.37 11.41 -8.80
CA PRO A 86 -6.34 11.87 -7.42
C PRO A 86 -6.27 10.68 -6.44
N SER A 87 -6.94 9.57 -6.77
CA SER A 87 -6.92 8.36 -5.96
C SER A 87 -5.52 7.77 -5.89
N PHE A 88 -4.84 7.63 -7.02
CA PHE A 88 -3.47 7.11 -7.08
C PHE A 88 -2.49 8.00 -6.31
N ILE A 89 -2.54 9.33 -6.50
CA ILE A 89 -1.63 10.26 -5.82
C ILE A 89 -1.81 10.19 -4.30
N ALA A 90 -3.05 10.21 -3.82
CA ALA A 90 -3.31 10.14 -2.39
C ALA A 90 -2.84 8.81 -1.78
N LEU A 91 -3.16 7.68 -2.41
CA LEU A 91 -2.71 6.35 -1.98
C LEU A 91 -1.18 6.22 -1.99
N PHE A 92 -0.53 6.76 -3.03
CA PHE A 92 0.94 6.80 -3.13
C PHE A 92 1.57 7.58 -1.96
N LEU A 93 1.03 8.74 -1.60
CA LEU A 93 1.53 9.54 -0.48
C LEU A 93 1.36 8.81 0.86
N TYR A 94 0.24 8.13 1.07
CA TYR A 94 0.04 7.29 2.26
C TYR A 94 1.01 6.10 2.32
N ALA A 95 1.34 5.54 1.17
CA ALA A 95 2.22 4.39 1.08
C ALA A 95 3.70 4.70 1.41
N LEU A 96 4.12 5.97 1.24
CA LEU A 96 5.53 6.36 1.38
C LEU A 96 6.08 6.14 2.80
N LEU A 97 5.36 6.60 3.83
CA LEU A 97 5.92 6.60 5.20
C LEU A 97 6.21 5.19 5.73
N PRO A 98 5.29 4.20 5.65
CA PRO A 98 5.57 2.86 6.15
C PRO A 98 6.79 2.23 5.47
N ILE A 99 6.92 2.40 4.15
CA ILE A 99 8.04 1.83 3.39
C ILE A 99 9.34 2.55 3.76
N MET A 100 9.33 3.89 3.77
CA MET A 100 10.53 4.68 4.05
C MET A 100 11.03 4.48 5.47
N ARG A 101 10.13 4.45 6.47
CA ARG A 101 10.48 4.18 7.86
C ARG A 101 11.15 2.81 8.03
N ASN A 102 10.59 1.78 7.39
CA ASN A 102 11.16 0.44 7.43
C ASN A 102 12.45 0.33 6.59
N THR A 103 12.58 1.10 5.51
CA THR A 103 13.84 1.17 4.75
C THR A 103 14.96 1.74 5.61
N VAL A 104 14.71 2.85 6.28
CA VAL A 104 15.67 3.47 7.18
C VAL A 104 16.00 2.53 8.34
N ALA A 105 14.99 1.99 9.02
CA ALA A 105 15.20 1.05 10.13
C ALA A 105 15.96 -0.21 9.71
N GLY A 106 15.68 -0.75 8.52
CA GLY A 106 16.38 -1.89 7.98
C GLY A 106 17.85 -1.59 7.69
N LEU A 107 18.14 -0.43 7.09
CA LEU A 107 19.53 -0.02 6.85
C LEU A 107 20.31 0.26 8.16
N ASP A 108 19.64 0.85 9.15
CA ASP A 108 20.24 1.15 10.46
C ASP A 108 20.41 -0.11 11.34
N SER A 109 19.69 -1.21 11.05
CA SER A 109 19.78 -2.48 11.80
C SER A 109 20.99 -3.34 11.44
N VAL A 110 21.69 -3.02 10.35
CA VAL A 110 22.88 -3.79 9.93
C VAL A 110 24.05 -3.46 10.85
N ASP A 111 24.64 -4.52 11.47
CA ASP A 111 25.74 -4.37 12.40
C ASP A 111 26.94 -3.65 11.76
N SER A 112 27.47 -2.66 12.48
CA SER A 112 28.62 -1.88 12.03
C SER A 112 29.86 -2.76 11.81
N SER A 113 30.02 -3.82 12.57
CA SER A 113 31.14 -4.78 12.42
C SER A 113 31.12 -5.49 11.07
N ILE A 114 29.94 -5.80 10.55
CA ILE A 114 29.77 -6.38 9.21
C ILE A 114 30.17 -5.37 8.14
N LEU A 115 29.75 -4.10 8.32
CA LEU A 115 30.09 -3.04 7.38
C LEU A 115 31.59 -2.70 7.39
N GLU A 116 32.23 -2.71 8.57
CA GLU A 116 33.68 -2.52 8.72
C GLU A 116 34.45 -3.68 8.09
N SER A 117 34.02 -4.92 8.32
CA SER A 117 34.61 -6.10 7.69
C SER A 117 34.56 -6.05 6.18
N ALA A 118 33.40 -5.65 5.63
CA ALA A 118 33.21 -5.46 4.18
C ALA A 118 34.13 -4.36 3.63
N LYS A 119 34.32 -3.27 4.38
CA LYS A 119 35.28 -2.21 4.04
C LYS A 119 36.70 -2.68 4.10
N GLY A 120 37.08 -3.47 5.14
CA GLY A 120 38.39 -4.09 5.28
C GLY A 120 38.73 -5.05 4.14
N MET A 121 37.73 -5.69 3.53
CA MET A 121 37.89 -6.52 2.32
C MET A 121 38.03 -5.69 1.02
N GLY A 122 38.04 -4.35 1.10
CA GLY A 122 38.25 -3.48 -0.04
C GLY A 122 36.97 -3.16 -0.83
N LEU A 123 35.77 -3.44 -0.30
CA LEU A 123 34.54 -3.08 -0.98
C LEU A 123 34.31 -1.56 -0.95
N THR A 124 33.90 -1.00 -2.09
CA THR A 124 33.48 0.41 -2.16
C THR A 124 32.14 0.60 -1.44
N SER A 125 31.83 1.85 -1.03
CA SER A 125 30.55 2.18 -0.36
C SER A 125 29.31 1.72 -1.15
N GLY A 126 29.34 1.81 -2.50
CA GLY A 126 28.27 1.31 -3.35
C GLY A 126 28.16 -0.21 -3.38
N GLN A 127 29.30 -0.91 -3.31
CA GLN A 127 29.35 -2.37 -3.21
C GLN A 127 28.86 -2.85 -1.85
N ILE A 128 29.26 -2.19 -0.76
CA ILE A 128 28.76 -2.46 0.59
C ILE A 128 27.24 -2.29 0.64
N LEU A 129 26.72 -1.19 0.11
CA LEU A 129 25.29 -0.96 0.06
C LEU A 129 24.55 -2.09 -0.67
N ARG A 130 24.98 -2.42 -1.90
CA ARG A 130 24.23 -3.36 -2.76
C ARG A 130 24.41 -4.82 -2.38
N LYS A 131 25.62 -5.21 -1.93
CA LYS A 131 25.97 -6.61 -1.68
C LYS A 131 25.82 -7.04 -0.24
N VAL A 132 25.77 -6.09 0.70
CA VAL A 132 25.74 -6.37 2.14
C VAL A 132 24.52 -5.70 2.79
N GLN A 133 24.46 -4.37 2.75
CA GLN A 133 23.49 -3.63 3.54
C GLN A 133 22.06 -3.81 3.06
N LEU A 134 21.78 -3.68 1.75
CA LEU A 134 20.44 -3.86 1.20
C LEU A 134 19.91 -5.30 1.37
N PRO A 135 20.67 -6.37 1.08
CA PRO A 135 20.19 -7.73 1.31
C PRO A 135 19.87 -7.99 2.79
N LEU A 136 20.72 -7.55 3.73
CA LEU A 136 20.48 -7.72 5.16
C LEU A 136 19.32 -6.87 5.68
N ALA A 137 19.10 -5.68 5.12
CA ALA A 137 17.98 -4.80 5.45
C ALA A 137 16.63 -5.26 4.83
N TRP A 138 16.69 -6.10 3.78
CA TRP A 138 15.53 -6.47 2.97
C TRP A 138 14.34 -7.01 3.75
N PRO A 139 14.49 -7.91 4.75
CA PRO A 139 13.36 -8.42 5.52
C PRO A 139 12.56 -7.32 6.23
N ILE A 140 13.26 -6.31 6.78
CA ILE A 140 12.63 -5.17 7.46
C ILE A 140 11.98 -4.23 6.43
N MET A 141 12.65 -3.98 5.30
CA MET A 141 12.10 -3.19 4.21
C MET A 141 10.82 -3.82 3.65
N LEU A 142 10.82 -5.12 3.45
CA LEU A 142 9.65 -5.86 2.96
C LEU A 142 8.47 -5.80 3.94
N ALA A 143 8.73 -5.78 5.24
CA ALA A 143 7.68 -5.55 6.23
C ALA A 143 6.99 -4.19 6.04
N GLY A 144 7.75 -3.14 5.72
CA GLY A 144 7.20 -1.83 5.38
C GLY A 144 6.37 -1.83 4.10
N ILE A 145 6.85 -2.49 3.05
CA ILE A 145 6.12 -2.67 1.78
C ILE A 145 4.79 -3.39 2.03
N ARG A 146 4.80 -4.43 2.85
CA ARG A 146 3.62 -5.21 3.20
C ARG A 146 2.59 -4.37 3.96
N VAL A 147 2.99 -3.61 4.98
CA VAL A 147 2.10 -2.70 5.71
C VAL A 147 1.49 -1.68 4.75
N SER A 148 2.29 -1.11 3.87
CA SER A 148 1.84 -0.14 2.86
C SER A 148 0.82 -0.73 1.89
N ALA A 149 1.07 -1.93 1.38
CA ALA A 149 0.13 -2.61 0.47
C ALA A 149 -1.23 -2.88 1.14
N LEU A 150 -1.23 -3.34 2.41
CA LEU A 150 -2.45 -3.56 3.18
C LEU A 150 -3.21 -2.26 3.47
N LEU A 151 -2.50 -1.18 3.81
CA LEU A 151 -3.09 0.15 3.96
C LEU A 151 -3.71 0.62 2.64
N THR A 152 -3.05 0.38 1.51
CA THR A 152 -3.57 0.74 0.19
C THR A 152 -4.88 0.02 -0.12
N VAL A 153 -5.01 -1.30 0.18
CA VAL A 153 -6.28 -2.01 0.04
C VAL A 153 -7.38 -1.35 0.87
N GLY A 154 -7.12 -1.10 2.16
CA GLY A 154 -8.13 -0.52 3.06
C GLY A 154 -8.56 0.89 2.66
N ILE A 155 -7.59 1.78 2.34
CA ILE A 155 -7.88 3.17 2.01
C ILE A 155 -8.46 3.29 0.59
N SER A 156 -8.16 2.37 -0.34
CA SER A 156 -8.73 2.39 -1.69
C SER A 156 -10.26 2.29 -1.73
N ALA A 157 -10.88 1.72 -0.68
CA ALA A 157 -12.33 1.72 -0.55
C ALA A 157 -12.93 3.14 -0.51
N ILE A 158 -12.15 4.15 -0.11
CA ILE A 158 -12.56 5.56 -0.08
C ILE A 158 -12.40 6.23 -1.46
N ALA A 159 -11.53 5.69 -2.33
CA ALA A 159 -11.29 6.23 -3.68
C ALA A 159 -12.58 6.34 -4.52
N THR A 160 -13.55 5.47 -4.27
CA THR A 160 -14.87 5.51 -4.90
C THR A 160 -15.60 6.85 -4.70
N LEU A 161 -15.33 7.56 -3.59
CA LEU A 161 -15.98 8.86 -3.30
C LEU A 161 -15.49 9.98 -4.22
N VAL A 162 -14.33 9.80 -4.83
CA VAL A 162 -13.75 10.72 -5.83
C VAL A 162 -13.75 10.11 -7.24
N ALA A 163 -14.68 9.20 -7.50
CA ALA A 163 -14.85 8.45 -8.75
C ALA A 163 -13.64 7.58 -9.13
N GLY A 164 -12.85 7.14 -8.16
CA GLY A 164 -11.71 6.25 -8.35
C GLY A 164 -12.08 4.81 -8.65
N GLY A 165 -13.32 4.40 -8.40
CA GLY A 165 -13.79 3.03 -8.58
C GLY A 165 -13.26 2.06 -7.52
N GLY A 166 -13.34 0.76 -7.80
CA GLY A 166 -12.86 -0.31 -6.96
C GLY A 166 -13.91 -0.93 -6.06
N LEU A 167 -13.49 -1.85 -5.18
CA LEU A 167 -14.37 -2.59 -4.27
C LEU A 167 -15.21 -1.70 -3.34
N GLY A 168 -14.76 -0.47 -3.10
CA GLY A 168 -15.52 0.53 -2.36
C GLY A 168 -16.85 0.91 -3.01
N ASP A 169 -17.02 0.72 -4.32
CA ASP A 169 -18.28 1.02 -5.02
C ASP A 169 -19.43 0.16 -4.51
N PHE A 170 -19.17 -1.08 -4.13
CA PHE A 170 -20.18 -1.92 -3.47
C PHE A 170 -20.61 -1.33 -2.11
N ILE A 171 -19.64 -0.90 -1.29
CA ILE A 171 -19.93 -0.29 0.02
C ILE A 171 -20.73 1.01 -0.16
N LYS A 172 -20.25 1.90 -1.04
CA LYS A 172 -20.92 3.18 -1.33
C LYS A 172 -22.33 2.99 -1.86
N SER A 173 -22.50 2.10 -2.85
CA SER A 173 -23.83 1.84 -3.45
C SER A 173 -24.78 1.19 -2.47
N GLY A 174 -24.30 0.31 -1.60
CA GLY A 174 -25.10 -0.30 -0.54
C GLY A 174 -25.56 0.74 0.49
N LEU A 175 -24.63 1.58 1.00
CA LEU A 175 -24.97 2.65 1.94
C LEU A 175 -25.97 3.65 1.36
N ALA A 176 -25.83 4.03 0.09
CA ALA A 176 -26.72 4.97 -0.58
C ALA A 176 -28.12 4.42 -0.81
N ARG A 177 -28.30 3.10 -0.76
CA ARG A 177 -29.60 2.42 -0.98
C ARG A 177 -30.28 1.94 0.29
N LEU A 178 -29.70 2.11 1.47
CA LEU A 178 -30.33 1.70 2.72
C LEU A 178 -31.68 2.42 2.92
N PRO A 179 -32.76 1.73 3.34
CA PRO A 179 -32.87 0.29 3.69
C PRO A 179 -33.38 -0.62 2.55
N LEU A 180 -33.17 -0.27 1.27
CA LEU A 180 -33.70 -1.02 0.12
C LEU A 180 -33.12 -2.45 0.04
N PRO A 181 -33.80 -3.39 -0.67
CA PRO A 181 -33.30 -4.73 -0.92
C PRO A 181 -31.89 -4.74 -1.53
N ASN A 182 -31.10 -5.75 -1.17
CA ASN A 182 -29.71 -5.95 -1.63
C ASN A 182 -28.71 -4.87 -1.19
N SER A 183 -29.09 -3.95 -0.29
CA SER A 183 -28.18 -2.93 0.21
C SER A 183 -27.12 -3.51 1.16
N LEU A 184 -27.53 -4.39 2.05
CA LEU A 184 -26.61 -5.09 2.97
C LEU A 184 -25.71 -6.08 2.23
N GLU A 185 -26.25 -6.80 1.24
CA GLU A 185 -25.49 -7.72 0.39
C GLU A 185 -24.38 -6.96 -0.38
N ALA A 186 -24.66 -5.76 -0.88
CA ALA A 186 -23.67 -4.92 -1.51
C ALA A 186 -22.56 -4.52 -0.53
N ILE A 187 -22.93 -4.03 0.67
CA ILE A 187 -21.93 -3.64 1.70
C ILE A 187 -21.05 -4.83 2.06
N TRP A 188 -21.65 -5.98 2.37
CA TRP A 188 -20.90 -7.18 2.71
C TRP A 188 -19.99 -7.66 1.58
N THR A 189 -20.44 -7.55 0.33
CA THR A 189 -19.61 -7.88 -0.84
C THR A 189 -18.34 -7.03 -0.87
N GLY A 190 -18.46 -5.71 -0.75
CA GLY A 190 -17.31 -4.82 -0.73
C GLY A 190 -16.36 -5.11 0.42
N VAL A 191 -16.89 -5.34 1.63
CA VAL A 191 -16.09 -5.65 2.83
C VAL A 191 -15.38 -6.99 2.71
N ILE A 192 -16.10 -8.06 2.38
CA ILE A 192 -15.54 -9.42 2.31
C ILE A 192 -14.50 -9.53 1.20
N LEU A 193 -14.76 -8.96 0.02
CA LEU A 193 -13.82 -9.00 -1.10
C LEU A 193 -12.58 -8.15 -0.83
N SER A 194 -12.71 -7.00 -0.18
CA SER A 194 -11.56 -6.19 0.25
C SER A 194 -10.69 -6.92 1.27
N LEU A 195 -11.32 -7.58 2.24
CA LEU A 195 -10.61 -8.40 3.22
C LEU A 195 -9.91 -9.61 2.56
N ALA A 196 -10.61 -10.31 1.67
CA ALA A 196 -10.03 -11.43 0.93
C ALA A 196 -8.83 -10.98 0.09
N LEU A 197 -8.96 -9.84 -0.62
CA LEU A 197 -7.86 -9.26 -1.38
C LEU A 197 -6.66 -8.90 -0.48
N ALA A 198 -6.91 -8.29 0.68
CA ALA A 198 -5.86 -7.97 1.64
C ALA A 198 -5.12 -9.22 2.12
N LEU A 199 -5.84 -10.31 2.42
CA LEU A 199 -5.25 -11.59 2.82
C LEU A 199 -4.42 -12.22 1.69
N VAL A 200 -4.88 -12.16 0.46
CA VAL A 200 -4.13 -12.65 -0.71
C VAL A 200 -2.85 -11.85 -0.93
N VAL A 201 -2.94 -10.52 -0.88
CA VAL A 201 -1.77 -9.63 -1.00
C VAL A 201 -0.76 -9.89 0.12
N ASP A 202 -1.24 -10.02 1.36
CA ASP A 202 -0.41 -10.37 2.51
C ASP A 202 0.29 -11.71 2.34
N PHE A 203 -0.43 -12.73 1.89
CA PHE A 203 0.12 -14.07 1.64
C PHE A 203 1.20 -14.04 0.54
N ILE A 204 0.94 -13.33 -0.56
CA ILE A 204 1.91 -13.16 -1.66
C ILE A 204 3.18 -12.50 -1.14
N LEU A 205 3.06 -11.37 -0.42
CA LEU A 205 4.23 -10.64 0.09
C LEU A 205 5.00 -11.42 1.15
N ARG A 206 4.32 -12.20 2.00
CA ARG A 206 4.99 -13.15 2.92
C ARG A 206 5.78 -14.22 2.17
N THR A 207 5.19 -14.75 1.12
CA THR A 207 5.81 -15.79 0.31
C THR A 207 7.05 -15.23 -0.42
N VAL A 208 6.94 -14.06 -1.01
CA VAL A 208 8.09 -13.32 -1.57
C VAL A 208 9.19 -13.17 -0.51
N GLY A 209 8.84 -12.77 0.72
CA GLY A 209 9.80 -12.65 1.82
C GLY A 209 10.53 -13.95 2.15
N ARG A 210 9.84 -15.10 2.11
CA ARG A 210 10.48 -16.40 2.37
C ARG A 210 11.53 -16.79 1.33
N PHE A 211 11.31 -16.40 0.07
CA PHE A 211 12.24 -16.70 -1.02
C PHE A 211 13.35 -15.67 -1.20
N THR A 212 13.19 -14.47 -0.68
CA THR A 212 14.14 -13.36 -0.86
C THR A 212 14.96 -13.08 0.41
N ASN A 213 14.65 -13.70 1.54
CA ASN A 213 15.49 -13.61 2.74
C ASN A 213 16.76 -14.44 2.53
N PRO A 214 17.94 -13.85 2.77
CA PRO A 214 19.24 -14.53 2.69
C PRO A 214 19.40 -15.57 3.77
#